data_4e6ab88a0e91ed1b9f1b6fe2198d2ab1
#
_entry.id   4e6ab88a0e91ed1b9f1b6fe2198d2ab1
#
_cell.length_a   1.000
_cell.length_b   1.000
_cell.length_c   1.000
_cell.angle_alpha   90.00
_cell.angle_beta   90.00
_cell.angle_gamma   90.00
#
_symmetry.space_group_name_H-M   'P 1'
#
loop_
_entity.id
_entity.type
_entity.pdbx_description
1 polymer ?
#
loop_
_entity_poly.entity_id
_entity_poly.type
_entity_poly.pdbx_seq_one_letter_code
_entity_poly.pdbx_strand_id
1 'polypeptide(L)'
;MRKSFGVFLLLATVVFACTHEPFFSLDNEMQELIGDLNRYVLPESDDLASIPQSPANPLTPEKVNLGKMLFFEPGFGVEAMHPEGMQTFSCGSCHIPAAGFRPNRMQGIADGGVGFGLNGEARDKYPGYAASEIDAQGARPLSVLNVAFVSNTMWNGSFGSGGVNIGTEHRWGVADPGTAINHEQLGALEGQNIEGLKVHRLLYNRELVEANGYKA
;
A
#
# COMPACT_ATOMS: atom_id res chain seq x y z
N MET A 1 -33.79 -17.14 59.41
CA MET A 1 -33.68 -15.81 58.77
C MET A 1 -32.25 -15.24 58.70
N ARG A 2 -31.33 -15.55 59.65
CA ARG A 2 -29.94 -15.00 59.64
C ARG A 2 -29.00 -15.54 58.54
N LYS A 3 -29.20 -16.76 58.03
CA LYS A 3 -28.35 -17.35 56.97
C LYS A 3 -28.64 -16.84 55.58
N SER A 4 -29.88 -16.42 55.29
CA SER A 4 -30.24 -15.85 53.99
C SER A 4 -29.71 -14.43 53.76
N PHE A 5 -29.52 -13.69 54.83
CA PHE A 5 -29.00 -12.31 54.73
C PHE A 5 -27.51 -12.28 54.33
N GLY A 6 -26.74 -13.23 54.84
CA GLY A 6 -25.30 -13.34 54.51
C GLY A 6 -25.06 -13.75 53.05
N VAL A 7 -25.91 -14.63 52.51
CA VAL A 7 -25.80 -15.07 51.09
C VAL A 7 -26.21 -13.91 50.15
N PHE A 8 -27.21 -13.12 50.52
CA PHE A 8 -27.61 -11.95 49.74
C PHE A 8 -26.55 -10.83 49.71
N LEU A 9 -25.89 -10.61 50.85
CA LEU A 9 -24.80 -9.65 50.99
C LEU A 9 -23.57 -10.08 50.16
N LEU A 10 -23.26 -11.40 50.16
CA LEU A 10 -22.16 -11.95 49.36
C LEU A 10 -22.44 -11.90 47.85
N LEU A 11 -23.67 -12.16 47.42
CA LEU A 11 -24.06 -12.00 46.01
C LEU A 11 -24.04 -10.55 45.59
N ALA A 12 -24.47 -9.58 46.43
CA ALA A 12 -24.40 -8.17 46.12
C ALA A 12 -22.98 -7.67 45.98
N THR A 13 -22.05 -8.13 46.81
CA THR A 13 -20.63 -7.76 46.71
C THR A 13 -19.96 -8.36 45.47
N VAL A 14 -20.31 -9.57 45.04
CA VAL A 14 -19.79 -10.17 43.81
C VAL A 14 -20.31 -9.44 42.56
N VAL A 15 -21.58 -9.05 42.53
CA VAL A 15 -22.14 -8.27 41.43
C VAL A 15 -21.51 -6.86 41.35
N PHE A 16 -21.27 -6.22 42.49
CA PHE A 16 -20.57 -4.93 42.52
C PHE A 16 -19.08 -5.03 42.15
N ALA A 17 -18.41 -6.13 42.50
CA ALA A 17 -17.01 -6.35 42.11
C ALA A 17 -16.85 -6.58 40.59
N CYS A 18 -17.87 -7.15 39.92
CA CYS A 18 -17.87 -7.33 38.48
C CYS A 18 -18.24 -6.06 37.69
N THR A 19 -18.79 -5.03 38.35
CA THR A 19 -19.21 -3.78 37.68
C THR A 19 -18.28 -2.60 37.93
N HIS A 20 -17.24 -2.78 38.76
CA HIS A 20 -16.21 -1.75 38.98
C HIS A 20 -14.93 -2.17 38.27
N GLU A 21 -14.95 -2.12 36.95
CA GLU A 21 -13.73 -1.80 36.23
C GLU A 21 -13.36 -0.36 36.65
N PRO A 22 -12.15 -0.12 37.18
CA PRO A 22 -11.68 1.26 37.28
C PRO A 22 -11.66 1.79 35.83
N PHE A 23 -12.51 2.77 35.55
CA PHE A 23 -12.56 3.43 34.26
C PHE A 23 -11.27 4.23 34.00
N PHE A 24 -10.19 3.53 33.82
CA PHE A 24 -9.14 3.96 32.95
C PHE A 24 -9.45 3.38 31.57
N SER A 25 -10.33 4.07 30.85
CA SER A 25 -10.46 3.72 29.45
C SER A 25 -9.10 4.07 28.84
N LEU A 26 -8.51 3.12 28.13
CA LEU A 26 -7.29 3.34 27.36
C LEU A 26 -7.38 4.62 26.52
N ASP A 27 -8.57 4.95 26.06
CA ASP A 27 -8.86 6.15 25.31
C ASP A 27 -8.62 7.44 26.11
N ASN A 28 -8.96 7.49 27.40
CA ASN A 28 -8.68 8.66 28.25
C ASN A 28 -7.18 8.84 28.46
N GLU A 29 -6.45 7.77 28.73
CA GLU A 29 -5.00 7.81 28.88
C GLU A 29 -4.31 8.21 27.56
N MET A 30 -4.77 7.66 26.44
CA MET A 30 -4.30 8.05 25.12
C MET A 30 -4.58 9.52 24.82
N GLN A 31 -5.79 10.01 25.15
CA GLN A 31 -6.16 11.39 24.93
C GLN A 31 -5.34 12.36 25.77
N GLU A 32 -4.98 12.00 27.01
CA GLU A 32 -4.08 12.79 27.86
C GLU A 32 -2.65 12.84 27.28
N LEU A 33 -2.16 11.72 26.72
CA LEU A 33 -0.81 11.62 26.20
C LEU A 33 -0.60 12.27 24.84
N ILE A 34 -1.55 12.09 23.91
CA ILE A 34 -1.40 12.48 22.51
C ILE A 34 -2.45 13.47 22.01
N GLY A 35 -3.38 13.91 22.86
CA GLY A 35 -4.42 14.88 22.54
C GLY A 35 -5.60 14.26 21.81
N ASP A 36 -6.25 15.03 20.92
CA ASP A 36 -7.45 14.60 20.23
C ASP A 36 -7.24 13.33 19.39
N LEU A 37 -7.88 12.25 19.82
CA LEU A 37 -7.81 10.95 19.15
C LEU A 37 -8.43 10.94 17.76
N ASN A 38 -9.36 11.87 17.45
CA ASN A 38 -9.96 11.95 16.12
C ASN A 38 -8.93 12.23 15.01
N ARG A 39 -7.78 12.80 15.37
CA ARG A 39 -6.67 13.02 14.43
C ARG A 39 -6.06 11.72 13.89
N TYR A 40 -6.32 10.59 14.54
CA TYR A 40 -5.80 9.28 14.18
C TYR A 40 -6.87 8.36 13.60
N VAL A 41 -8.11 8.85 13.49
CA VAL A 41 -9.19 8.13 12.82
C VAL A 41 -9.05 8.35 11.32
N LEU A 42 -8.87 7.25 10.58
CA LEU A 42 -8.86 7.32 9.12
C LEU A 42 -10.27 7.60 8.61
N PRO A 43 -10.41 8.39 7.53
CA PRO A 43 -11.70 8.59 6.89
C PRO A 43 -12.23 7.27 6.31
N GLU A 44 -13.53 7.22 6.08
CA GLU A 44 -14.14 6.11 5.35
C GLU A 44 -13.55 6.03 3.94
N SER A 45 -13.49 4.82 3.40
CA SER A 45 -12.82 4.55 2.11
C SER A 45 -13.49 5.19 0.90
N ASP A 46 -14.75 5.62 1.03
CA ASP A 46 -15.55 6.33 0.02
C ASP A 46 -15.56 7.85 0.22
N ASP A 47 -15.05 8.35 1.35
CA ASP A 47 -14.82 9.79 1.56
C ASP A 47 -13.52 10.23 0.86
N LEU A 48 -13.57 10.25 -0.47
CA LEU A 48 -12.41 10.55 -1.31
C LEU A 48 -11.84 11.95 -1.04
N ALA A 49 -12.65 12.90 -0.58
CA ALA A 49 -12.20 14.26 -0.32
C ALA A 49 -11.28 14.36 0.90
N SER A 50 -11.42 13.44 1.86
CA SER A 50 -10.59 13.39 3.08
C SER A 50 -9.32 12.56 2.91
N ILE A 51 -9.15 11.88 1.78
CA ILE A 51 -7.90 11.17 1.47
C ILE A 51 -6.86 12.17 0.96
N PRO A 52 -5.62 12.18 1.50
CA PRO A 52 -4.55 13.03 0.98
C PRO A 52 -4.32 12.84 -0.51
N GLN A 53 -4.36 13.92 -1.27
CA GLN A 53 -4.31 13.91 -2.72
C GLN A 53 -3.76 15.23 -3.27
N SER A 54 -3.24 15.21 -4.49
CA SER A 54 -2.81 16.42 -5.18
C SER A 54 -4.03 17.28 -5.56
N PRO A 55 -4.04 18.59 -5.24
CA PRO A 55 -5.09 19.50 -5.71
C PRO A 55 -5.19 19.56 -7.24
N ALA A 56 -4.09 19.31 -7.94
CA ALA A 56 -4.06 19.29 -9.41
C ALA A 56 -4.63 17.98 -10.00
N ASN A 57 -4.78 16.95 -9.17
CA ASN A 57 -5.28 15.63 -9.60
C ASN A 57 -6.24 15.03 -8.57
N PRO A 58 -7.39 15.66 -8.29
CA PRO A 58 -8.31 15.18 -7.26
C PRO A 58 -8.86 13.80 -7.59
N LEU A 59 -9.06 13.00 -6.55
CA LEU A 59 -9.68 11.68 -6.65
C LEU A 59 -11.15 11.80 -7.06
N THR A 60 -11.59 10.93 -7.95
CA THR A 60 -13.00 10.72 -8.29
C THR A 60 -13.30 9.22 -8.29
N PRO A 61 -14.56 8.80 -8.16
CA PRO A 61 -14.93 7.39 -8.24
C PRO A 61 -14.45 6.71 -9.54
N GLU A 62 -14.48 7.44 -10.66
CA GLU A 62 -14.03 6.94 -11.96
C GLU A 62 -12.52 6.70 -11.96
N LYS A 63 -11.73 7.65 -11.41
CA LYS A 63 -10.27 7.49 -11.29
C LYS A 63 -9.91 6.33 -10.36
N VAL A 64 -10.63 6.16 -9.26
CA VAL A 64 -10.42 5.04 -8.33
C VAL A 64 -10.73 3.71 -9.03
N ASN A 65 -11.83 3.62 -9.78
CA ASN A 65 -12.17 2.42 -10.52
C ASN A 65 -11.15 2.13 -11.63
N LEU A 66 -10.74 3.15 -12.38
CA LEU A 66 -9.68 3.01 -13.39
C LEU A 66 -8.38 2.52 -12.73
N GLY A 67 -7.94 3.16 -11.65
CA GLY A 67 -6.74 2.76 -10.92
C GLY A 67 -6.79 1.32 -10.42
N LYS A 68 -7.95 0.87 -9.94
CA LYS A 68 -8.18 -0.53 -9.57
C LYS A 68 -8.02 -1.48 -10.75
N MET A 69 -8.54 -1.14 -11.93
CA MET A 69 -8.37 -1.94 -13.13
C MET A 69 -6.89 -1.98 -13.55
N LEU A 70 -6.25 -0.83 -13.62
CA LEU A 70 -4.85 -0.71 -14.02
C LEU A 70 -3.89 -1.47 -13.09
N PHE A 71 -4.20 -1.51 -11.79
CA PHE A 71 -3.40 -2.23 -10.79
C PHE A 71 -3.29 -3.74 -11.07
N PHE A 72 -4.32 -4.31 -11.68
CA PHE A 72 -4.36 -5.74 -12.02
C PHE A 72 -4.16 -6.01 -13.52
N GLU A 73 -3.90 -4.98 -14.33
CA GLU A 73 -3.79 -5.11 -15.78
C GLU A 73 -2.40 -5.62 -16.20
N PRO A 74 -2.26 -6.84 -16.68
CA PRO A 74 -0.98 -7.36 -17.14
C PRO A 74 -0.56 -6.80 -18.50
N GLY A 75 -1.47 -6.18 -19.25
CA GLY A 75 -1.19 -5.56 -20.54
C GLY A 75 -0.10 -4.50 -20.52
N PHE A 76 0.21 -3.96 -19.32
CA PHE A 76 1.34 -3.04 -19.13
C PHE A 76 2.71 -3.71 -19.07
N GLY A 77 2.80 -5.01 -18.86
CA GLY A 77 4.05 -5.77 -18.82
C GLY A 77 4.68 -5.92 -20.20
N VAL A 78 5.07 -4.82 -20.83
CA VAL A 78 5.50 -4.76 -22.24
C VAL A 78 7.01 -4.65 -22.43
N GLU A 79 7.77 -4.51 -21.36
CA GLU A 79 9.23 -4.44 -21.39
C GLU A 79 9.88 -5.64 -20.68
N ALA A 80 9.19 -6.79 -20.68
CA ALA A 80 9.76 -8.02 -20.15
C ALA A 80 11.08 -8.38 -20.85
N MET A 81 12.00 -9.02 -20.11
CA MET A 81 13.30 -9.43 -20.64
C MET A 81 13.19 -10.45 -21.76
N HIS A 82 12.13 -11.28 -21.71
CA HIS A 82 11.87 -12.32 -22.71
C HIS A 82 10.41 -12.24 -23.19
N PRO A 83 10.12 -12.69 -24.42
CA PRO A 83 8.75 -12.69 -24.96
C PRO A 83 7.74 -13.43 -24.06
N GLU A 84 8.18 -14.47 -23.37
CA GLU A 84 7.35 -15.29 -22.48
C GLU A 84 6.90 -14.54 -21.22
N GLY A 85 7.61 -13.48 -20.85
CA GLY A 85 7.26 -12.60 -19.73
C GLY A 85 6.27 -11.50 -20.11
N MET A 86 6.15 -11.19 -21.41
CA MET A 86 5.29 -10.11 -21.87
C MET A 86 3.84 -10.32 -21.40
N GLN A 87 3.25 -9.28 -20.84
CA GLN A 87 1.84 -9.25 -20.41
C GLN A 87 1.48 -10.36 -19.38
N THR A 88 2.45 -10.80 -18.55
CA THR A 88 2.22 -11.85 -17.55
C THR A 88 2.25 -11.35 -16.10
N PHE A 89 2.48 -10.06 -15.89
CA PHE A 89 2.60 -9.47 -14.56
C PHE A 89 1.98 -8.08 -14.49
N SER A 90 1.61 -7.70 -13.29
CA SER A 90 1.02 -6.40 -12.95
C SER A 90 1.46 -5.98 -11.55
N CYS A 91 1.03 -4.82 -11.06
CA CYS A 91 1.22 -4.42 -9.66
C CYS A 91 0.69 -5.50 -8.69
N GLY A 92 -0.46 -6.10 -9.02
CA GLY A 92 -1.09 -7.18 -8.26
C GLY A 92 -0.27 -8.46 -8.18
N SER A 93 0.77 -8.65 -9.02
CA SER A 93 1.65 -9.82 -8.95
C SER A 93 2.55 -9.81 -7.69
N CYS A 94 2.87 -8.60 -7.18
CA CYS A 94 3.68 -8.41 -5.98
C CYS A 94 2.88 -7.83 -4.81
N HIS A 95 1.83 -7.06 -5.08
CA HIS A 95 0.96 -6.46 -4.07
C HIS A 95 -0.40 -7.17 -4.06
N ILE A 96 -0.48 -8.29 -3.36
CA ILE A 96 -1.60 -9.23 -3.41
C ILE A 96 -2.63 -8.86 -2.34
N PRO A 97 -3.90 -8.52 -2.72
CA PRO A 97 -4.92 -8.06 -1.78
C PRO A 97 -5.15 -9.03 -0.61
N ALA A 98 -5.28 -10.32 -0.90
CA ALA A 98 -5.50 -11.36 0.11
C ALA A 98 -4.33 -11.53 1.09
N ALA A 99 -3.14 -11.02 0.76
CA ALA A 99 -1.95 -10.98 1.62
C ALA A 99 -1.72 -9.57 2.24
N GLY A 100 -2.75 -8.72 2.31
CA GLY A 100 -2.65 -7.35 2.79
C GLY A 100 -1.82 -6.47 1.85
N PHE A 101 -1.95 -6.67 0.57
CA PHE A 101 -1.19 -5.98 -0.49
C PHE A 101 0.33 -6.12 -0.35
N ARG A 102 0.77 -7.27 0.11
CA ARG A 102 2.18 -7.70 0.16
C ARG A 102 2.32 -9.03 -0.58
N PRO A 103 3.53 -9.45 -0.94
CA PRO A 103 3.73 -10.80 -1.45
C PRO A 103 3.36 -11.84 -0.39
N ASN A 104 2.64 -12.88 -0.77
CA ASN A 104 2.37 -14.03 0.11
C ASN A 104 3.54 -15.04 0.12
N ARG A 105 4.73 -14.54 -0.09
CA ARG A 105 6.03 -15.23 -0.04
C ARG A 105 7.10 -14.22 0.31
N MET A 106 8.35 -14.65 0.40
CA MET A 106 9.44 -13.80 0.83
C MET A 106 9.65 -12.59 -0.10
N GLN A 107 9.59 -12.81 -1.44
CA GLN A 107 9.73 -11.78 -2.47
C GLN A 107 8.59 -11.91 -3.49
N GLY A 108 8.10 -10.75 -3.99
CA GLY A 108 7.27 -10.73 -5.19
C GLY A 108 8.13 -10.93 -6.43
N ILE A 109 7.57 -11.55 -7.44
CA ILE A 109 8.17 -11.69 -8.76
C ILE A 109 7.24 -11.05 -9.77
N ALA A 110 7.70 -10.00 -10.44
CA ALA A 110 7.00 -9.40 -11.58
C ALA A 110 7.41 -10.12 -12.87
N ASP A 111 8.22 -9.48 -13.71
CA ASP A 111 8.76 -10.14 -14.90
C ASP A 111 9.68 -11.33 -14.51
N GLY A 112 9.62 -12.39 -15.27
CA GLY A 112 10.31 -13.65 -14.98
C GLY A 112 9.61 -14.57 -14.00
N GLY A 113 8.36 -14.23 -13.61
CA GLY A 113 7.52 -15.10 -12.81
C GLY A 113 6.50 -15.88 -13.64
N VAL A 114 6.12 -17.07 -13.17
CA VAL A 114 5.08 -17.94 -13.73
C VAL A 114 4.19 -18.49 -12.63
N GLY A 115 2.93 -18.75 -12.98
CA GLY A 115 1.93 -19.18 -12.01
C GLY A 115 1.47 -18.04 -11.10
N PHE A 116 0.51 -18.32 -10.23
CA PHE A 116 0.04 -17.33 -9.24
C PHE A 116 -0.52 -18.02 -7.98
N GLY A 117 -1.42 -18.99 -8.12
CA GLY A 117 -2.22 -19.56 -7.03
C GLY A 117 -3.39 -18.65 -6.68
N LEU A 118 -3.96 -18.83 -5.48
CA LEU A 118 -5.05 -17.98 -4.97
C LEU A 118 -4.54 -16.65 -4.40
N ASN A 119 -3.39 -16.70 -3.74
CA ASN A 119 -2.81 -15.57 -2.99
C ASN A 119 -1.37 -15.28 -3.40
N GLY A 120 -0.96 -15.65 -4.61
CA GLY A 120 0.41 -15.48 -5.10
C GLY A 120 1.41 -16.51 -4.58
N GLU A 121 0.94 -17.50 -3.82
CA GLU A 121 1.79 -18.55 -3.22
C GLU A 121 2.42 -19.48 -4.26
N ALA A 122 1.79 -19.62 -5.42
CA ALA A 122 2.28 -20.47 -6.51
C ALA A 122 3.04 -19.71 -7.60
N ARG A 123 3.25 -18.38 -7.42
CA ARG A 123 4.07 -17.64 -8.37
C ARG A 123 5.55 -17.94 -8.12
N ASP A 124 6.20 -18.52 -9.09
CA ASP A 124 7.60 -18.93 -8.99
C ASP A 124 8.41 -18.47 -10.20
N LYS A 125 9.70 -18.64 -10.14
CA LYS A 125 10.63 -18.31 -11.23
C LYS A 125 10.29 -19.10 -12.49
N TYR A 126 10.17 -18.39 -13.62
CA TYR A 126 10.09 -19.03 -14.93
C TYR A 126 11.44 -19.70 -15.28
N PRO A 127 11.48 -20.97 -15.66
CA PRO A 127 12.74 -21.71 -15.85
C PRO A 127 13.68 -21.12 -16.92
N GLY A 128 13.14 -20.37 -17.88
CA GLY A 128 13.91 -19.72 -18.95
C GLY A 128 14.66 -18.46 -18.53
N TYR A 129 14.42 -17.93 -17.33
CA TYR A 129 15.07 -16.70 -16.85
C TYR A 129 16.32 -17.00 -16.03
N ALA A 130 17.41 -16.29 -16.29
CA ALA A 130 18.53 -16.23 -15.36
C ALA A 130 18.12 -15.48 -14.09
N ALA A 131 18.81 -15.69 -12.96
CA ALA A 131 18.48 -15.03 -11.70
C ALA A 131 18.60 -13.50 -11.78
N SER A 132 19.52 -12.98 -12.58
CA SER A 132 19.74 -11.55 -12.82
C SER A 132 18.69 -10.90 -13.72
N GLU A 133 17.88 -11.68 -14.41
CA GLU A 133 16.85 -11.19 -15.34
C GLU A 133 15.47 -11.08 -14.67
N ILE A 134 15.32 -11.73 -13.52
CA ILE A 134 14.05 -11.72 -12.78
C ILE A 134 13.84 -10.36 -12.14
N ASP A 135 12.68 -9.76 -12.36
CA ASP A 135 12.24 -8.59 -11.60
C ASP A 135 11.69 -9.04 -10.24
N ALA A 136 12.60 -9.16 -9.29
CA ALA A 136 12.29 -9.39 -7.88
C ALA A 136 13.13 -8.43 -7.05
N GLN A 137 12.48 -7.64 -6.21
CA GLN A 137 13.16 -6.65 -5.39
C GLN A 137 14.05 -7.30 -4.34
N GLY A 138 15.20 -6.65 -4.01
CA GLY A 138 16.10 -7.09 -2.94
C GLY A 138 15.49 -7.01 -1.54
N ALA A 139 14.40 -6.23 -1.37
CA ALA A 139 13.62 -6.14 -0.15
C ALA A 139 12.17 -6.56 -0.43
N ARG A 140 11.48 -7.07 0.61
CA ARG A 140 10.07 -7.43 0.50
C ARG A 140 9.23 -6.19 0.21
N PRO A 141 8.39 -6.19 -0.84
CA PRO A 141 7.46 -5.11 -1.11
C PRO A 141 6.57 -4.79 0.09
N LEU A 142 6.43 -3.50 0.39
CA LEU A 142 5.58 -3.02 1.47
C LEU A 142 4.10 -3.12 1.09
N SER A 143 3.23 -3.12 2.11
CA SER A 143 1.79 -2.98 1.90
C SER A 143 1.46 -1.62 1.28
N VAL A 144 0.49 -1.59 0.37
CA VAL A 144 -0.06 -0.33 -0.15
C VAL A 144 -1.29 0.15 0.63
N LEU A 145 -1.68 -0.56 1.70
CA LEU A 145 -2.78 -0.12 2.56
C LEU A 145 -2.43 1.22 3.22
N ASN A 146 -3.36 2.17 3.12
CA ASN A 146 -3.27 3.49 3.73
C ASN A 146 -2.02 4.31 3.33
N VAL A 147 -1.33 3.92 2.27
CA VAL A 147 -0.08 4.58 1.86
C VAL A 147 -0.30 6.04 1.40
N ALA A 148 -1.52 6.42 1.02
CA ALA A 148 -1.85 7.82 0.71
C ALA A 148 -1.64 8.77 1.90
N PHE A 149 -1.69 8.26 3.15
CA PHE A 149 -1.45 9.04 4.38
C PHE A 149 0.04 9.15 4.75
N VAL A 150 0.93 8.58 3.95
CA VAL A 150 2.37 8.60 4.20
C VAL A 150 3.01 9.69 3.36
N SER A 151 3.68 10.65 4.02
CA SER A 151 4.30 11.80 3.36
C SER A 151 5.49 11.43 2.48
N ASN A 152 6.22 10.38 2.85
CA ASN A 152 7.39 9.89 2.10
C ASN A 152 7.32 8.38 2.02
N THR A 153 7.51 7.82 0.84
CA THR A 153 7.50 6.38 0.60
C THR A 153 8.90 5.83 0.37
N MET A 154 9.02 4.51 0.30
CA MET A 154 10.24 3.71 0.40
C MET A 154 10.84 3.75 1.81
N TRP A 155 11.65 2.74 2.11
CA TRP A 155 12.30 2.62 3.42
C TRP A 155 13.21 3.81 3.78
N ASN A 156 13.82 4.40 2.78
CA ASN A 156 14.72 5.56 2.91
C ASN A 156 14.01 6.91 2.73
N GLY A 157 12.69 6.94 2.55
CA GLY A 157 11.93 8.17 2.33
C GLY A 157 12.14 8.82 0.96
N SER A 158 12.61 8.09 -0.05
CA SER A 158 13.02 8.63 -1.35
C SER A 158 11.96 9.44 -2.07
N PHE A 159 10.69 9.01 -2.02
CA PHE A 159 9.61 9.67 -2.75
C PHE A 159 8.78 10.59 -1.86
N GLY A 160 8.36 11.71 -2.47
CA GLY A 160 7.60 12.79 -1.86
C GLY A 160 8.46 14.04 -1.65
N SER A 161 7.97 15.18 -2.13
CA SER A 161 8.65 16.47 -2.01
C SER A 161 8.53 17.10 -0.61
N GLY A 162 7.63 16.59 0.21
CA GLY A 162 7.38 17.05 1.58
C GLY A 162 8.12 16.23 2.64
N GLY A 163 7.70 16.41 3.90
CA GLY A 163 8.17 15.63 5.03
C GLY A 163 9.70 15.71 5.22
N VAL A 164 10.37 14.55 5.26
CA VAL A 164 11.83 14.46 5.46
C VAL A 164 12.65 14.98 4.27
N ASN A 165 12.03 15.20 3.13
CA ASN A 165 12.71 15.64 1.92
C ASN A 165 12.72 17.18 1.74
N ILE A 166 12.08 17.94 2.64
CA ILE A 166 12.14 19.41 2.62
C ILE A 166 13.59 19.87 2.78
N GLY A 167 14.06 20.74 1.86
CA GLY A 167 15.42 21.26 1.88
C GLY A 167 16.47 20.33 1.26
N THR A 168 16.06 19.21 0.68
CA THR A 168 16.97 18.25 0.02
C THR A 168 16.90 18.29 -1.52
N GLU A 169 16.23 19.28 -2.09
CA GLU A 169 15.90 19.39 -3.52
C GLU A 169 17.16 19.29 -4.41
N HIS A 170 18.29 19.81 -3.93
CA HIS A 170 19.56 19.77 -4.63
C HIS A 170 20.14 18.35 -4.82
N ARG A 171 19.59 17.37 -4.14
CA ARG A 171 20.01 15.96 -4.23
C ARG A 171 19.13 15.12 -5.15
N TRP A 172 17.93 15.61 -5.49
CA TRP A 172 16.96 14.83 -6.26
C TRP A 172 17.44 14.62 -7.70
N GLY A 173 17.50 13.39 -8.12
CA GLY A 173 18.01 12.99 -9.42
C GLY A 173 19.53 12.93 -9.53
N VAL A 174 20.28 13.51 -8.60
CA VAL A 174 21.75 13.54 -8.63
C VAL A 174 22.33 12.24 -8.08
N ALA A 175 21.88 11.83 -6.91
CA ALA A 175 22.33 10.59 -6.26
C ALA A 175 21.50 9.37 -6.70
N ASP A 176 20.25 9.58 -7.03
CA ASP A 176 19.29 8.57 -7.47
C ASP A 176 18.39 9.18 -8.57
N PRO A 177 18.55 8.77 -9.84
CA PRO A 177 17.73 9.27 -10.93
C PRO A 177 16.23 9.15 -10.70
N GLY A 178 15.76 8.10 -10.02
CA GLY A 178 14.34 7.90 -9.70
C GLY A 178 13.78 9.02 -8.82
N THR A 179 14.59 9.66 -7.98
CA THR A 179 14.12 10.74 -7.11
C THR A 179 13.91 12.07 -7.82
N ALA A 180 14.31 12.19 -9.09
CA ALA A 180 14.07 13.39 -9.90
C ALA A 180 12.57 13.73 -10.00
N ILE A 181 11.68 12.72 -9.92
CA ILE A 181 10.23 12.91 -9.93
C ILE A 181 9.73 13.80 -8.79
N ASN A 182 10.48 13.93 -7.69
CA ASN A 182 10.11 14.79 -6.56
C ASN A 182 10.06 16.29 -6.96
N HIS A 183 10.78 16.69 -8.03
CA HIS A 183 10.69 18.05 -8.55
C HIS A 183 9.31 18.41 -9.11
N GLU A 184 8.52 17.40 -9.50
CA GLU A 184 7.13 17.58 -9.95
C GLU A 184 6.17 17.88 -8.79
N GLN A 185 6.65 17.80 -7.55
CA GLN A 185 5.88 18.07 -6.32
C GLN A 185 4.61 17.24 -6.20
N LEU A 186 4.64 16.03 -6.74
CA LEU A 186 3.58 15.03 -6.59
C LEU A 186 3.59 14.45 -5.18
N GLY A 187 2.47 13.86 -4.79
CA GLY A 187 2.41 13.02 -3.59
C GLY A 187 3.40 11.86 -3.69
N ALA A 188 3.91 11.40 -2.54
CA ALA A 188 4.93 10.36 -2.51
C ALA A 188 4.52 9.10 -3.28
N LEU A 189 3.27 8.66 -3.11
CA LEU A 189 2.72 7.50 -3.81
C LEU A 189 2.60 7.73 -5.31
N GLU A 190 2.20 8.94 -5.75
CA GLU A 190 2.08 9.27 -7.16
C GLU A 190 3.46 9.24 -7.84
N GLY A 191 4.45 9.90 -7.24
CA GLY A 191 5.83 9.89 -7.75
C GLY A 191 6.42 8.48 -7.78
N GLN A 192 6.22 7.71 -6.72
CA GLN A 192 6.67 6.32 -6.68
C GLN A 192 6.02 5.46 -7.75
N ASN A 193 4.73 5.63 -8.04
CA ASN A 193 4.05 4.85 -9.07
C ASN A 193 4.61 5.13 -10.46
N ILE A 194 4.92 6.39 -10.79
CA ILE A 194 5.51 6.76 -12.08
C ILE A 194 6.87 6.08 -12.25
N GLU A 195 7.73 6.13 -11.25
CA GLU A 195 9.03 5.47 -11.31
C GLU A 195 8.90 3.95 -11.22
N GLY A 196 7.92 3.44 -10.46
CA GLY A 196 7.62 2.01 -10.36
C GLY A 196 7.27 1.37 -11.70
N LEU A 197 6.54 2.06 -12.57
CA LEU A 197 6.25 1.58 -13.92
C LEU A 197 7.52 1.32 -14.72
N LYS A 198 8.52 2.20 -14.61
CA LYS A 198 9.81 2.08 -15.30
C LYS A 198 10.65 0.95 -14.71
N VAL A 199 10.78 0.92 -13.39
CA VAL A 199 11.64 -0.05 -12.68
C VAL A 199 11.12 -1.48 -12.84
N HIS A 200 9.79 -1.66 -12.86
CA HIS A 200 9.16 -2.98 -12.95
C HIS A 200 8.80 -3.39 -14.38
N ARG A 201 9.40 -2.75 -15.39
CA ARG A 201 9.14 -3.10 -16.80
C ARG A 201 7.66 -3.06 -17.18
N LEU A 202 6.93 -2.15 -16.52
CA LEU A 202 5.51 -1.88 -16.71
C LEU A 202 5.37 -0.53 -17.44
N LEU A 203 5.87 -0.40 -18.66
CA LEU A 203 5.76 0.85 -19.37
C LEU A 203 4.37 1.00 -20.03
N TYR A 204 3.79 2.20 -19.90
CA TYR A 204 2.64 2.60 -20.64
C TYR A 204 3.06 2.85 -22.10
N ASN A 205 2.72 1.92 -22.98
CA ASN A 205 2.78 2.13 -24.42
C ASN A 205 1.35 2.31 -24.94
N ARG A 206 1.00 3.54 -25.33
CA ARG A 206 -0.33 3.90 -25.81
C ARG A 206 -0.75 3.02 -27.00
N GLU A 207 0.16 2.79 -27.94
CA GLU A 207 -0.14 1.98 -29.14
C GLU A 207 -0.49 0.54 -28.75
N LEU A 208 0.20 -0.01 -27.77
CA LEU A 208 -0.06 -1.36 -27.29
C LEU A 208 -1.39 -1.45 -26.52
N VAL A 209 -1.69 -0.45 -25.70
CA VAL A 209 -2.95 -0.36 -24.96
C VAL A 209 -4.13 -0.27 -25.93
N GLU A 210 -4.03 0.57 -26.96
CA GLU A 210 -5.04 0.68 -28.01
C GLU A 210 -5.15 -0.61 -28.85
N ALA A 211 -4.05 -1.26 -29.18
CA ALA A 211 -4.02 -2.52 -29.90
C ALA A 211 -4.70 -3.68 -29.12
N ASN A 212 -4.69 -3.61 -27.79
CA ASN A 212 -5.40 -4.56 -26.92
C ASN A 212 -6.88 -4.17 -26.64
N GLY A 213 -7.40 -3.16 -27.35
CA GLY A 213 -8.81 -2.79 -27.28
C GLY A 213 -9.19 -1.78 -26.22
N TYR A 214 -8.21 -1.26 -25.48
CA TYR A 214 -8.43 -0.16 -24.56
C TYR A 214 -8.36 1.17 -25.35
N LYS A 215 -9.45 1.91 -25.33
CA LYS A 215 -9.46 3.26 -25.92
C LYS A 215 -9.07 4.28 -24.85
N ALA A 216 -8.06 5.09 -25.14
CA ALA A 216 -7.68 6.21 -24.32
C ALA A 216 -8.73 7.33 -24.34
#